data_3f78d6338f5dc8685324ba302b2711f9
#
_entry.id   3f78d6338f5dc8685324ba302b2711f9
#
_cell.length_a   1.000
_cell.length_b   1.000
_cell.length_c   1.000
_cell.angle_alpha   90.00
_cell.angle_beta   90.00
_cell.angle_gamma   90.00
#
_symmetry.space_group_name_H-M   'P 1'
#
loop_
_entity.id
_entity.type
_entity.pdbx_description
1 polymer ?
#
loop_
_entity_poly.entity_id
_entity_poly.type
_entity_poly.pdbx_seq_one_letter_code
_entity_poly.pdbx_strand_id
1 'polypeptide(L)'
;MQTRSGIHQARRNHDSAGKQGTHLAFNICGLVILVLLMVSLIASRTVFNKRFVMHEVTSSTVETDLLDQVQAGLSQYGIPRTVLTKDDTDRIVRTVVNQAFTGQELSLDLSQVTNRLAGQANSQLAQFGISTSLLPSGTTAAVNDNINSAVNSRINTPQVKQAINSLQLARMVNTTVLSISSVLMVIMLVGAAIRRHLVQSFSWICTLALLVSGGLVMTVKGVIPHLAVANPEYSSLAAQVATDFQAAVLTWLGLLAVVAIVLWVIRLLSPRLSSRR
;
A
#
# COMPACT_ATOMS: atom_id res chain seq x y z
N MET A 1 -62.69 30.54 2.67
CA MET A 1 -61.89 31.34 1.72
C MET A 1 -60.41 31.18 2.08
N GLN A 2 -59.69 30.33 1.42
CA GLN A 2 -58.22 30.27 1.57
C GLN A 2 -57.64 31.44 0.79
N THR A 3 -56.96 32.31 1.48
CA THR A 3 -56.37 33.52 0.90
C THR A 3 -55.22 33.15 -0.05
N ARG A 4 -55.21 33.75 -1.25
CA ARG A 4 -54.15 33.61 -2.29
C ARG A 4 -52.72 33.70 -1.77
N SER A 5 -52.50 34.37 -0.64
CA SER A 5 -51.18 34.50 0.03
C SER A 5 -50.65 33.18 0.61
N GLY A 6 -51.51 32.28 1.10
CA GLY A 6 -51.10 30.98 1.67
C GLY A 6 -50.52 30.02 0.63
N ILE A 7 -51.09 30.08 -0.60
CA ILE A 7 -50.59 29.20 -1.70
C ILE A 7 -49.20 29.66 -2.18
N HIS A 8 -48.92 30.94 -2.20
CA HIS A 8 -47.61 31.48 -2.57
C HIS A 8 -46.54 31.19 -1.52
N GLN A 9 -46.87 31.20 -0.22
CA GLN A 9 -45.96 30.84 0.85
C GLN A 9 -45.63 29.33 0.86
N ALA A 10 -46.64 28.49 0.68
CA ALA A 10 -46.40 27.03 0.60
C ALA A 10 -45.51 26.66 -0.59
N ARG A 11 -45.66 27.32 -1.74
CA ARG A 11 -44.85 27.08 -2.94
C ARG A 11 -43.39 27.55 -2.74
N ARG A 12 -43.16 28.71 -2.07
CA ARG A 12 -41.81 29.20 -1.73
C ARG A 12 -41.09 28.27 -0.76
N ASN A 13 -41.80 27.73 0.23
CA ASN A 13 -41.19 26.79 1.19
C ASN A 13 -40.84 25.44 0.55
N HIS A 14 -41.61 24.96 -0.43
CA HIS A 14 -41.32 23.75 -1.17
C HIS A 14 -40.10 23.93 -2.10
N ASP A 15 -39.97 25.05 -2.79
CA ASP A 15 -38.87 25.37 -3.67
C ASP A 15 -37.55 25.63 -2.91
N SER A 16 -37.60 26.16 -1.70
CA SER A 16 -36.43 26.36 -0.85
C SER A 16 -35.93 25.08 -0.19
N ALA A 17 -36.81 24.15 0.20
CA ALA A 17 -36.46 22.85 0.73
C ALA A 17 -35.77 21.97 -0.34
N GLY A 18 -36.26 22.01 -1.58
CA GLY A 18 -35.64 21.27 -2.71
C GLY A 18 -34.24 21.77 -3.04
N LYS A 19 -33.99 23.07 -3.00
CA LYS A 19 -32.66 23.65 -3.26
C LYS A 19 -31.65 23.35 -2.15
N GLN A 20 -32.04 23.36 -0.88
CA GLN A 20 -31.18 23.01 0.23
C GLN A 20 -30.78 21.52 0.20
N GLY A 21 -31.70 20.62 -0.14
CA GLY A 21 -31.44 19.20 -0.25
C GLY A 21 -30.40 18.85 -1.34
N THR A 22 -30.44 19.53 -2.48
CA THR A 22 -29.48 19.29 -3.58
C THR A 22 -28.06 19.74 -3.25
N HIS A 23 -27.89 20.84 -2.50
CA HIS A 23 -26.56 21.29 -2.06
C HIS A 23 -25.95 20.36 -1.02
N LEU A 24 -26.75 19.84 -0.10
CA LEU A 24 -26.29 18.91 0.93
C LEU A 24 -25.89 17.57 0.32
N ALA A 25 -26.71 17.01 -0.58
CA ALA A 25 -26.39 15.80 -1.31
C ALA A 25 -25.08 15.94 -2.13
N PHE A 26 -24.89 17.06 -2.82
CA PHE A 26 -23.67 17.35 -3.56
C PHE A 26 -22.43 17.39 -2.66
N ASN A 27 -22.52 18.02 -1.49
CA ASN A 27 -21.40 18.13 -0.55
C ASN A 27 -21.06 16.77 0.07
N ILE A 28 -22.06 15.96 0.44
CA ILE A 28 -21.85 14.60 0.97
C ILE A 28 -21.21 13.71 -0.10
N CYS A 29 -21.74 13.72 -1.32
CA CYS A 29 -21.19 12.96 -2.43
C CYS A 29 -19.74 13.36 -2.72
N GLY A 30 -19.45 14.65 -2.77
CA GLY A 30 -18.10 15.18 -2.95
C GLY A 30 -17.14 14.79 -1.83
N LEU A 31 -17.61 14.82 -0.59
CA LEU A 31 -16.83 14.36 0.56
C LEU A 31 -16.45 12.87 0.43
N VAL A 32 -17.44 12.01 0.15
CA VAL A 32 -17.19 10.57 0.00
C VAL A 32 -16.21 10.28 -1.15
N ILE A 33 -16.42 10.92 -2.31
CA ILE A 33 -15.53 10.75 -3.46
C ILE A 33 -14.10 11.23 -3.13
N LEU A 34 -13.95 12.36 -2.47
CA LEU A 34 -12.64 12.90 -2.11
C LEU A 34 -11.92 12.01 -1.09
N VAL A 35 -12.64 11.52 -0.07
CA VAL A 35 -12.08 10.60 0.93
C VAL A 35 -11.66 9.29 0.27
N LEU A 36 -12.50 8.68 -0.58
CA LEU A 36 -12.17 7.47 -1.33
C LEU A 36 -10.94 7.67 -2.22
N LEU A 37 -10.87 8.82 -2.91
CA LEU A 37 -9.74 9.17 -3.75
C LEU A 37 -8.46 9.28 -2.91
N MET A 38 -8.50 9.97 -1.76
CA MET A 38 -7.34 10.13 -0.88
C MET A 38 -6.88 8.79 -0.30
N VAL A 39 -7.81 7.97 0.21
CA VAL A 39 -7.47 6.64 0.75
C VAL A 39 -6.86 5.75 -0.33
N SER A 40 -7.47 5.70 -1.53
CA SER A 40 -6.94 4.90 -2.64
C SER A 40 -5.58 5.40 -3.13
N LEU A 41 -5.34 6.70 -3.12
CA LEU A 41 -4.08 7.29 -3.53
C LEU A 41 -2.97 7.00 -2.50
N ILE A 42 -3.27 7.10 -1.22
CA ILE A 42 -2.36 6.72 -0.13
C ILE A 42 -2.01 5.23 -0.25
N ALA A 43 -3.02 4.36 -0.37
CA ALA A 43 -2.81 2.92 -0.52
C ALA A 43 -1.95 2.58 -1.75
N SER A 44 -2.17 3.26 -2.88
CA SER A 44 -1.38 3.09 -4.10
C SER A 44 0.09 3.51 -3.92
N ARG A 45 0.38 4.44 -3.03
CA ARG A 45 1.74 4.95 -2.79
C ARG A 45 2.46 4.22 -1.67
N THR A 46 1.73 3.47 -0.84
CA THR A 46 2.25 2.70 0.29
C THR A 46 2.12 1.19 0.04
N VAL A 47 1.04 0.58 0.51
CA VAL A 47 0.83 -0.88 0.50
C VAL A 47 0.87 -1.48 -0.91
N PHE A 48 0.37 -0.78 -1.92
CA PHE A 48 0.38 -1.24 -3.32
C PHE A 48 1.57 -0.72 -4.13
N ASN A 49 2.53 -0.06 -3.48
CA ASN A 49 3.77 0.37 -4.11
C ASN A 49 4.88 -0.63 -3.84
N LYS A 50 5.30 -1.34 -4.87
CA LYS A 50 6.39 -2.32 -4.79
C LYS A 50 7.66 -1.75 -4.16
N ARG A 51 8.03 -0.49 -4.47
CA ARG A 51 9.24 0.14 -3.93
C ARG A 51 9.12 0.41 -2.44
N PHE A 52 7.95 0.84 -1.99
CA PHE A 52 7.66 1.04 -0.58
C PHE A 52 7.78 -0.28 0.18
N VAL A 53 7.06 -1.31 -0.25
CA VAL A 53 7.09 -2.64 0.39
C VAL A 53 8.51 -3.22 0.38
N MET A 54 9.24 -3.08 -0.72
CA MET A 54 10.64 -3.52 -0.82
C MET A 54 11.50 -2.81 0.23
N HIS A 55 11.38 -1.49 0.32
CA HIS A 55 12.15 -0.69 1.28
C HIS A 55 11.86 -1.10 2.72
N GLU A 56 10.57 -1.26 3.06
CA GLU A 56 10.15 -1.67 4.39
C GLU A 56 10.73 -3.03 4.80
N VAL A 57 10.68 -4.01 3.90
CA VAL A 57 11.18 -5.35 4.18
C VAL A 57 12.71 -5.36 4.26
N THR A 58 13.42 -4.66 3.37
CA THR A 58 14.90 -4.67 3.35
C THR A 58 15.55 -3.76 4.40
N SER A 59 14.83 -2.76 4.92
CA SER A 59 15.34 -1.86 5.97
C SER A 59 14.93 -2.27 7.38
N SER A 60 14.10 -3.31 7.52
CA SER A 60 13.59 -3.76 8.80
C SER A 60 14.42 -4.90 9.40
N THR A 61 14.23 -5.14 10.70
CA THR A 61 14.78 -6.32 11.38
C THR A 61 14.27 -7.65 10.81
N VAL A 62 13.17 -7.62 10.03
CA VAL A 62 12.60 -8.79 9.34
C VAL A 62 13.59 -9.38 8.34
N GLU A 63 14.44 -8.58 7.70
CA GLU A 63 15.50 -9.10 6.84
C GLU A 63 16.45 -9.99 7.64
N THR A 64 16.85 -9.56 8.84
CA THR A 64 17.73 -10.33 9.73
C THR A 64 17.00 -11.57 10.25
N ASP A 65 15.74 -11.43 10.68
CA ASP A 65 14.94 -12.54 11.17
C ASP A 65 14.66 -13.58 10.07
N LEU A 66 14.39 -13.15 8.84
CA LEU A 66 14.26 -14.04 7.67
C LEU A 66 15.58 -14.75 7.37
N LEU A 67 16.69 -14.01 7.42
CA LEU A 67 18.01 -14.59 7.23
C LEU A 67 18.27 -15.68 8.27
N ASP A 68 18.01 -15.41 9.55
CA ASP A 68 18.21 -16.36 10.64
C ASP A 68 17.29 -17.58 10.51
N GLN A 69 16.02 -17.40 10.13
CA GLN A 69 15.09 -18.51 9.91
C GLN A 69 15.50 -19.39 8.72
N VAL A 70 15.89 -18.77 7.61
CA VAL A 70 16.38 -19.52 6.43
C VAL A 70 17.67 -20.24 6.76
N GLN A 71 18.61 -19.59 7.45
CA GLN A 71 19.87 -20.21 7.89
C GLN A 71 19.63 -21.36 8.87
N ALA A 72 18.69 -21.20 9.82
CA ALA A 72 18.29 -22.27 10.73
C ALA A 72 17.67 -23.46 9.96
N GLY A 73 16.80 -23.18 8.98
CA GLY A 73 16.22 -24.19 8.11
C GLY A 73 17.29 -24.92 7.30
N LEU A 74 18.24 -24.20 6.72
CA LEU A 74 19.34 -24.79 5.94
C LEU A 74 20.30 -25.61 6.81
N SER A 75 20.54 -25.20 8.06
CA SER A 75 21.40 -25.91 8.99
C SER A 75 20.88 -27.32 9.34
N GLN A 76 19.58 -27.55 9.27
CA GLN A 76 18.97 -28.88 9.44
C GLN A 76 19.39 -29.87 8.32
N TYR A 77 19.76 -29.31 7.18
CA TYR A 77 20.29 -30.09 6.03
C TYR A 77 21.83 -30.12 5.99
N GLY A 78 22.49 -29.74 7.09
CA GLY A 78 23.96 -29.69 7.17
C GLY A 78 24.62 -28.54 6.43
N ILE A 79 23.85 -27.51 6.03
CA ILE A 79 24.34 -26.34 5.33
C ILE A 79 24.83 -25.31 6.36
N PRO A 80 26.11 -24.87 6.31
CA PRO A 80 26.62 -23.87 7.25
C PRO A 80 25.86 -22.54 7.15
N ARG A 81 25.60 -21.89 8.30
CA ARG A 81 24.90 -20.60 8.36
C ARG A 81 25.58 -19.48 7.57
N THR A 82 26.90 -19.56 7.39
CA THR A 82 27.72 -18.57 6.69
C THR A 82 27.54 -18.55 5.17
N VAL A 83 26.77 -19.48 4.61
CA VAL A 83 26.60 -19.63 3.16
C VAL A 83 25.65 -18.60 2.58
N LEU A 84 24.65 -18.21 3.34
CA LEU A 84 23.71 -17.17 2.93
C LEU A 84 24.25 -15.80 3.38
N THR A 85 24.50 -14.95 2.42
CA THR A 85 24.95 -13.56 2.67
C THR A 85 23.74 -12.61 2.70
N LYS A 86 23.94 -11.43 3.24
CA LYS A 86 22.92 -10.36 3.20
C LYS A 86 22.50 -10.04 1.76
N ASP A 87 23.41 -9.99 0.83
CA ASP A 87 23.12 -9.74 -0.59
C ASP A 87 22.24 -10.81 -1.22
N ASP A 88 22.37 -12.07 -0.75
CA ASP A 88 21.49 -13.15 -1.20
C ASP A 88 20.08 -12.98 -0.65
N THR A 89 19.97 -12.59 0.62
CA THR A 89 18.68 -12.33 1.26
C THR A 89 17.98 -11.15 0.57
N ASP A 90 18.68 -10.06 0.30
CA ASP A 90 18.16 -8.93 -0.46
C ASP A 90 17.64 -9.35 -1.84
N ARG A 91 18.37 -10.22 -2.53
CA ARG A 91 17.96 -10.75 -3.84
C ARG A 91 16.71 -11.62 -3.72
N ILE A 92 16.67 -12.50 -2.74
CA ILE A 92 15.52 -13.37 -2.45
C ILE A 92 14.29 -12.50 -2.18
N VAL A 93 14.39 -11.53 -1.26
CA VAL A 93 13.32 -10.61 -0.92
C VAL A 93 12.84 -9.84 -2.15
N ARG A 94 13.76 -9.29 -2.94
CA ARG A 94 13.43 -8.59 -4.19
C ARG A 94 12.68 -9.48 -5.18
N THR A 95 13.09 -10.73 -5.31
CA THR A 95 12.44 -11.68 -6.20
C THR A 95 11.04 -12.02 -5.71
N VAL A 96 10.88 -12.35 -4.43
CA VAL A 96 9.59 -12.69 -3.82
C VAL A 96 8.61 -11.51 -3.93
N VAL A 97 9.04 -10.30 -3.54
CA VAL A 97 8.19 -9.10 -3.63
C VAL A 97 7.81 -8.83 -5.10
N ASN A 98 8.76 -8.98 -6.03
CA ASN A 98 8.46 -8.80 -7.46
C ASN A 98 7.40 -9.77 -7.95
N GLN A 99 7.57 -11.06 -7.67
CA GLN A 99 6.65 -12.13 -8.08
C GLN A 99 5.28 -11.95 -7.43
N ALA A 100 5.22 -11.64 -6.13
CA ALA A 100 3.97 -11.36 -5.43
C ALA A 100 3.20 -10.19 -6.07
N PHE A 101 3.90 -9.11 -6.44
CA PHE A 101 3.26 -7.95 -7.09
C PHE A 101 2.88 -8.17 -8.55
N THR A 102 3.52 -9.11 -9.24
CA THR A 102 3.18 -9.49 -10.62
C THR A 102 2.19 -10.64 -10.71
N GLY A 103 1.90 -11.31 -9.59
CA GLY A 103 1.01 -12.46 -9.52
C GLY A 103 1.61 -13.75 -10.07
N GLN A 104 2.89 -13.77 -10.18
CA GLN A 104 3.60 -14.97 -10.56
C GLN A 104 3.70 -15.93 -9.36
N GLU A 105 3.74 -17.22 -9.64
CA GLU A 105 4.04 -18.20 -8.62
C GLU A 105 5.45 -17.94 -8.07
N LEU A 106 5.60 -18.05 -6.74
CA LEU A 106 6.90 -17.82 -6.13
C LEU A 106 7.88 -18.90 -6.58
N SER A 107 8.94 -18.47 -7.23
CA SER A 107 10.02 -19.33 -7.68
C SER A 107 11.36 -18.70 -7.30
N LEU A 108 12.06 -19.35 -6.37
CA LEU A 108 13.40 -18.95 -5.97
C LEU A 108 14.43 -19.80 -6.68
N ASP A 109 15.39 -19.15 -7.31
CA ASP A 109 16.58 -19.78 -7.85
C ASP A 109 17.74 -19.60 -6.85
N LEU A 110 18.07 -20.67 -6.16
CA LEU A 110 19.16 -20.72 -5.18
C LEU A 110 20.46 -21.27 -5.79
N SER A 111 20.54 -21.42 -7.10
CA SER A 111 21.70 -22.00 -7.78
C SER A 111 23.02 -21.30 -7.45
N GLN A 112 23.01 -19.98 -7.24
CA GLN A 112 24.21 -19.24 -6.83
C GLN A 112 24.65 -19.58 -5.40
N VAL A 113 23.70 -19.80 -4.49
CA VAL A 113 23.97 -20.19 -3.10
C VAL A 113 24.53 -21.61 -3.08
N THR A 114 23.89 -22.53 -3.79
CA THR A 114 24.31 -23.93 -3.88
C THR A 114 25.64 -24.12 -4.62
N ASN A 115 25.91 -23.32 -5.65
CA ASN A 115 27.21 -23.33 -6.34
C ASN A 115 28.35 -22.84 -5.43
N ARG A 116 28.11 -21.83 -4.57
CA ARG A 116 29.09 -21.42 -3.55
C ARG A 116 29.34 -22.51 -2.52
N LEU A 117 28.27 -23.18 -2.08
CA LEU A 117 28.39 -24.36 -1.21
C LEU A 117 29.26 -25.44 -1.83
N ALA A 118 28.96 -25.80 -3.07
CA ALA A 118 29.74 -26.80 -3.80
C ALA A 118 31.22 -26.37 -3.93
N GLY A 119 31.48 -25.10 -4.19
CA GLY A 119 32.83 -24.53 -4.24
C GLY A 119 33.56 -24.63 -2.89
N GLN A 120 32.88 -24.32 -1.78
CA GLN A 120 33.46 -24.44 -0.43
C GLN A 120 33.70 -25.92 -0.05
N ALA A 121 32.74 -26.79 -0.32
CA ALA A 121 32.90 -28.22 -0.10
C ALA A 121 34.08 -28.80 -0.91
N ASN A 122 34.16 -28.40 -2.18
CA ASN A 122 35.28 -28.81 -3.04
C ASN A 122 36.64 -28.34 -2.53
N SER A 123 36.74 -27.11 -2.04
CA SER A 123 37.95 -26.56 -1.48
C SER A 123 38.36 -27.26 -0.18
N GLN A 124 37.40 -27.62 0.68
CA GLN A 124 37.67 -28.42 1.88
C GLN A 124 38.10 -29.85 1.54
N LEU A 125 37.44 -30.51 0.60
CA LEU A 125 37.83 -31.86 0.14
C LEU A 125 39.23 -31.85 -0.46
N ALA A 126 39.58 -30.83 -1.22
CA ALA A 126 40.95 -30.67 -1.78
C ALA A 126 42.01 -30.51 -0.69
N GLN A 127 41.70 -29.84 0.45
CA GLN A 127 42.61 -29.74 1.61
C GLN A 127 42.87 -31.12 2.27
N PHE A 128 41.93 -32.03 2.16
CA PHE A 128 42.07 -33.43 2.64
C PHE A 128 42.64 -34.37 1.57
N GLY A 129 43.08 -33.85 0.41
CA GLY A 129 43.65 -34.63 -0.68
C GLY A 129 42.62 -35.46 -1.45
N ILE A 130 41.32 -35.18 -1.26
CA ILE A 130 40.25 -35.89 -1.96
C ILE A 130 39.95 -35.15 -3.27
N SER A 131 40.19 -35.82 -4.38
CA SER A 131 39.94 -35.29 -5.71
C SER A 131 38.44 -35.26 -6.00
N THR A 132 37.89 -34.06 -6.33
CA THR A 132 36.48 -33.88 -6.66
C THR A 132 36.07 -34.54 -7.98
N SER A 133 37.06 -35.02 -8.78
CA SER A 133 36.80 -35.82 -9.97
C SER A 133 36.15 -37.20 -9.68
N LEU A 134 36.10 -37.58 -8.41
CA LEU A 134 35.40 -38.80 -7.97
C LEU A 134 33.88 -38.61 -7.77
N LEU A 135 33.42 -37.36 -7.78
CA LEU A 135 31.97 -37.10 -7.71
C LEU A 135 31.32 -37.32 -9.09
N PRO A 136 30.23 -38.09 -9.18
CA PRO A 136 29.53 -38.28 -10.44
C PRO A 136 29.14 -36.93 -11.08
N SER A 137 29.38 -36.81 -12.38
CA SER A 137 28.96 -35.64 -13.15
C SER A 137 27.43 -35.49 -13.04
N GLY A 138 26.96 -34.31 -12.58
CA GLY A 138 25.53 -34.05 -12.38
C GLY A 138 25.06 -34.04 -10.91
N THR A 139 25.88 -34.50 -9.96
CA THR A 139 25.51 -34.48 -8.52
C THR A 139 25.17 -33.08 -8.04
N THR A 140 25.91 -32.05 -8.46
CA THR A 140 25.67 -30.65 -8.10
C THR A 140 24.34 -30.15 -8.68
N ALA A 141 24.02 -30.52 -9.93
CA ALA A 141 22.75 -30.15 -10.55
C ALA A 141 21.55 -30.79 -9.83
N ALA A 142 21.65 -32.09 -9.53
CA ALA A 142 20.61 -32.80 -8.80
C ALA A 142 20.39 -32.25 -7.38
N VAL A 143 21.47 -31.86 -6.70
CA VAL A 143 21.38 -31.20 -5.38
C VAL A 143 20.72 -29.83 -5.50
N ASN A 144 21.08 -29.04 -6.51
CA ASN A 144 20.45 -27.75 -6.78
C ASN A 144 18.95 -27.88 -7.03
N ASP A 145 18.55 -28.80 -7.87
CA ASP A 145 17.16 -29.07 -8.22
C ASP A 145 16.34 -29.51 -7.00
N ASN A 146 16.92 -30.38 -6.18
CA ASN A 146 16.27 -30.83 -4.94
C ASN A 146 16.12 -29.72 -3.94
N ILE A 147 17.13 -28.87 -3.73
CA ILE A 147 17.07 -27.73 -2.83
C ILE A 147 16.04 -26.70 -3.34
N ASN A 148 16.11 -26.35 -4.63
CA ASN A 148 15.15 -25.42 -5.23
C ASN A 148 13.71 -25.94 -5.10
N SER A 149 13.48 -27.23 -5.39
CA SER A 149 12.16 -27.85 -5.26
C SER A 149 11.67 -27.87 -3.82
N ALA A 150 12.52 -28.23 -2.86
CA ALA A 150 12.18 -28.26 -1.45
C ALA A 150 11.84 -26.85 -0.90
N VAL A 151 12.63 -25.85 -1.28
CA VAL A 151 12.38 -24.46 -0.87
C VAL A 151 11.10 -23.95 -1.55
N ASN A 152 10.97 -24.12 -2.85
CA ASN A 152 9.82 -23.64 -3.60
C ASN A 152 8.50 -24.30 -3.14
N SER A 153 8.53 -25.58 -2.75
CA SER A 153 7.35 -26.23 -2.18
C SER A 153 6.96 -25.67 -0.80
N ARG A 154 7.95 -25.23 -0.01
CA ARG A 154 7.72 -24.64 1.32
C ARG A 154 7.18 -23.22 1.25
N ILE A 155 7.61 -22.43 0.28
CA ILE A 155 7.14 -21.04 0.11
C ILE A 155 5.81 -20.96 -0.65
N ASN A 156 5.47 -21.95 -1.49
CA ASN A 156 4.22 -21.99 -2.26
C ASN A 156 3.09 -22.70 -1.50
N THR A 157 2.96 -22.43 -0.20
CA THR A 157 1.84 -22.96 0.59
C THR A 157 0.50 -22.36 0.14
N PRO A 158 -0.63 -23.05 0.38
CA PRO A 158 -1.95 -22.51 0.05
C PRO A 158 -2.20 -21.15 0.68
N GLN A 159 -1.68 -20.89 1.90
CA GLN A 159 -1.80 -19.63 2.62
C GLN A 159 -1.06 -18.51 1.89
N VAL A 160 0.16 -18.76 1.42
CA VAL A 160 0.95 -17.77 0.67
C VAL A 160 0.29 -17.47 -0.68
N LYS A 161 -0.16 -18.50 -1.40
CA LYS A 161 -0.91 -18.30 -2.66
C LYS A 161 -2.19 -17.48 -2.44
N GLN A 162 -2.93 -17.75 -1.36
CA GLN A 162 -4.11 -16.98 -1.00
C GLN A 162 -3.76 -15.53 -0.67
N ALA A 163 -2.67 -15.29 0.07
CA ALA A 163 -2.21 -13.94 0.39
C ALA A 163 -1.84 -13.14 -0.87
N ILE A 164 -1.12 -13.76 -1.82
CA ILE A 164 -0.77 -13.13 -3.10
C ILE A 164 -2.02 -12.80 -3.91
N ASN A 165 -2.97 -13.74 -4.01
CA ASN A 165 -4.23 -13.51 -4.72
C ASN A 165 -5.04 -12.39 -4.07
N SER A 166 -5.09 -12.34 -2.74
CA SER A 166 -5.76 -11.27 -1.99
C SER A 166 -5.09 -9.91 -2.22
N LEU A 167 -3.76 -9.84 -2.26
CA LEU A 167 -3.02 -8.63 -2.58
C LEU A 167 -3.34 -8.12 -3.99
N GLN A 168 -3.40 -9.02 -4.97
CA GLN A 168 -3.75 -8.66 -6.35
C GLN A 168 -5.17 -8.16 -6.48
N LEU A 169 -6.13 -8.88 -5.87
CA LEU A 169 -7.51 -8.46 -5.84
C LEU A 169 -7.66 -7.09 -5.19
N ALA A 170 -7.04 -6.87 -4.03
CA ALA A 170 -7.07 -5.60 -3.33
C ALA A 170 -6.44 -4.47 -4.18
N ARG A 171 -5.34 -4.74 -4.88
CA ARG A 171 -4.71 -3.79 -5.81
C ARG A 171 -5.62 -3.47 -6.99
N MET A 172 -6.27 -4.46 -7.58
CA MET A 172 -7.22 -4.26 -8.68
C MET A 172 -8.41 -3.40 -8.22
N VAL A 173 -9.00 -3.73 -7.07
CA VAL A 173 -10.10 -2.95 -6.46
C VAL A 173 -9.64 -1.52 -6.19
N ASN A 174 -8.47 -1.33 -5.58
CA ASN A 174 -7.93 0.00 -5.30
C ASN A 174 -7.72 0.83 -6.57
N THR A 175 -7.16 0.24 -7.63
CA THR A 175 -6.96 0.92 -8.93
C THR A 175 -8.29 1.30 -9.55
N THR A 176 -9.30 0.44 -9.49
CA THR A 176 -10.65 0.71 -9.98
C THR A 176 -11.31 1.84 -9.19
N VAL A 177 -11.25 1.80 -7.85
CA VAL A 177 -11.78 2.87 -6.98
C VAL A 177 -11.07 4.19 -7.26
N LEU A 178 -9.75 4.19 -7.40
CA LEU A 178 -8.96 5.38 -7.72
C LEU A 178 -9.40 5.99 -9.06
N SER A 179 -9.55 5.17 -10.10
CA SER A 179 -9.96 5.61 -11.43
C SER A 179 -11.36 6.18 -11.43
N ILE A 180 -12.32 5.48 -10.83
CA ILE A 180 -13.71 5.95 -10.74
C ILE A 180 -13.80 7.23 -9.92
N SER A 181 -13.16 7.29 -8.75
CA SER A 181 -13.15 8.48 -7.89
C SER A 181 -12.50 9.68 -8.58
N SER A 182 -11.42 9.46 -9.35
CA SER A 182 -10.79 10.54 -10.14
C SER A 182 -11.73 11.10 -11.20
N VAL A 183 -12.40 10.24 -11.96
CA VAL A 183 -13.35 10.68 -12.99
C VAL A 183 -14.53 11.42 -12.37
N LEU A 184 -15.10 10.88 -11.29
CA LEU A 184 -16.21 11.53 -10.59
C LEU A 184 -15.80 12.88 -10.00
N MET A 185 -14.56 12.99 -9.48
CA MET A 185 -14.02 14.24 -8.95
C MET A 185 -13.92 15.30 -10.05
N VAL A 186 -13.42 14.93 -11.23
CA VAL A 186 -13.35 15.84 -12.39
C VAL A 186 -14.76 16.29 -12.80
N ILE A 187 -15.72 15.38 -12.90
CA ILE A 187 -17.12 15.72 -13.21
C ILE A 187 -17.69 16.70 -12.19
N MET A 188 -17.45 16.47 -10.90
CA MET A 188 -17.90 17.37 -9.83
C MET A 188 -17.23 18.74 -9.91
N LEU A 189 -15.93 18.80 -10.21
CA LEU A 189 -15.20 20.07 -10.39
C LEU A 189 -15.78 20.87 -11.55
N VAL A 190 -15.98 20.22 -12.71
CA VAL A 190 -16.59 20.87 -13.88
C VAL A 190 -18.01 21.34 -13.57
N GLY A 191 -18.84 20.49 -12.95
CA GLY A 191 -20.21 20.85 -12.56
C GLY A 191 -20.27 22.02 -11.56
N ALA A 192 -19.36 22.07 -10.59
CA ALA A 192 -19.24 23.16 -9.64
C ALA A 192 -18.72 24.46 -10.30
N ALA A 193 -17.81 24.34 -11.28
CA ALA A 193 -17.30 25.49 -12.04
C ALA A 193 -18.42 26.16 -12.86
N ILE A 194 -19.24 25.35 -13.57
CA ILE A 194 -20.38 25.85 -14.36
C ILE A 194 -21.40 26.57 -13.44
N ARG A 195 -21.65 26.05 -12.24
CA ARG A 195 -22.61 26.65 -11.28
C ARG A 195 -22.07 27.83 -10.51
N ARG A 196 -20.82 28.26 -10.71
CA ARG A 196 -20.13 29.36 -10.02
C ARG A 196 -20.09 29.24 -8.48
N HIS A 197 -20.37 28.06 -7.93
CA HIS A 197 -20.32 27.77 -6.49
C HIS A 197 -19.11 26.93 -6.09
N LEU A 198 -18.13 26.76 -7.01
CA LEU A 198 -16.99 25.90 -6.84
C LEU A 198 -16.24 26.17 -5.53
N VAL A 199 -15.82 27.40 -5.30
CA VAL A 199 -15.00 27.76 -4.14
C VAL A 199 -15.75 27.53 -2.83
N GLN A 200 -17.04 27.87 -2.78
CA GLN A 200 -17.85 27.75 -1.57
C GLN A 200 -18.07 26.28 -1.17
N SER A 201 -18.42 25.41 -2.13
CA SER A 201 -18.70 24.00 -1.85
C SER A 201 -17.40 23.22 -1.59
N PHE A 202 -16.36 23.42 -2.42
CA PHE A 202 -15.11 22.68 -2.29
C PHE A 202 -14.29 23.04 -1.07
N SER A 203 -14.34 24.29 -0.57
CA SER A 203 -13.66 24.64 0.68
C SER A 203 -14.17 23.81 1.87
N TRP A 204 -15.48 23.58 1.97
CA TRP A 204 -16.07 22.72 3.00
C TRP A 204 -15.76 21.25 2.78
N ILE A 205 -15.88 20.76 1.52
CA ILE A 205 -15.59 19.37 1.17
C ILE A 205 -14.13 19.02 1.52
N CYS A 206 -13.17 19.87 1.13
CA CYS A 206 -11.75 19.65 1.43
C CYS A 206 -11.47 19.67 2.94
N THR A 207 -12.07 20.58 3.69
CA THR A 207 -11.87 20.64 5.15
C THR A 207 -12.42 19.41 5.85
N LEU A 208 -13.65 18.99 5.51
CA LEU A 208 -14.25 17.78 6.06
C LEU A 208 -13.49 16.51 5.64
N ALA A 209 -13.07 16.43 4.38
CA ALA A 209 -12.27 15.30 3.89
C ALA A 209 -10.93 15.20 4.62
N LEU A 210 -10.28 16.32 4.93
CA LEU A 210 -9.05 16.35 5.71
C LEU A 210 -9.27 15.82 7.13
N LEU A 211 -10.35 16.23 7.80
CA LEU A 211 -10.70 15.74 9.14
C LEU A 211 -11.01 14.23 9.12
N VAL A 212 -11.83 13.78 8.18
CA VAL A 212 -12.20 12.36 8.06
C VAL A 212 -10.98 11.50 7.70
N SER A 213 -10.20 11.91 6.70
CA SER A 213 -9.00 11.17 6.30
C SER A 213 -7.94 11.16 7.40
N GLY A 214 -7.76 12.27 8.12
CA GLY A 214 -6.87 12.34 9.28
C GLY A 214 -7.31 11.41 10.41
N GLY A 215 -8.61 11.36 10.70
CA GLY A 215 -9.19 10.43 11.68
C GLY A 215 -8.98 8.96 11.28
N LEU A 216 -9.22 8.62 10.01
CA LEU A 216 -8.98 7.26 9.50
C LEU A 216 -7.52 6.84 9.65
N VAL A 217 -6.58 7.73 9.36
CA VAL A 217 -5.14 7.45 9.50
C VAL A 217 -4.75 7.19 10.95
N MET A 218 -5.28 7.99 11.88
CA MET A 218 -5.04 7.77 13.31
C MET A 218 -5.58 6.41 13.78
N THR A 219 -6.74 6.00 13.25
CA THR A 219 -7.33 4.69 13.53
C THR A 219 -6.44 3.57 12.98
N VAL A 220 -6.00 3.67 11.73
CA VAL A 220 -5.12 2.67 11.09
C VAL A 220 -3.80 2.55 11.86
N LYS A 221 -3.18 3.68 12.24
CA LYS A 221 -1.96 3.68 13.07
C LYS A 221 -2.16 2.94 14.39
N GLY A 222 -3.32 3.08 15.03
CA GLY A 222 -3.63 2.37 16.28
C GLY A 222 -3.85 0.87 16.08
N VAL A 223 -4.39 0.46 14.94
CA VAL A 223 -4.71 -0.96 14.65
C VAL A 223 -3.50 -1.78 14.23
N ILE A 224 -2.56 -1.20 13.44
CA ILE A 224 -1.39 -1.92 12.93
C ILE A 224 -0.59 -2.63 14.04
N PRO A 225 -0.21 -1.99 15.17
CA PRO A 225 0.51 -2.66 16.24
C PRO A 225 -0.30 -3.80 16.89
N HIS A 226 -1.63 -3.67 16.99
CA HIS A 226 -2.48 -4.72 17.56
C HIS A 226 -2.52 -5.98 16.69
N LEU A 227 -2.41 -5.86 15.36
CA LEU A 227 -2.30 -7.01 14.46
C LEU A 227 -0.97 -7.76 14.65
N ALA A 228 0.08 -7.07 15.06
CA ALA A 228 1.39 -7.66 15.33
C ALA A 228 1.47 -8.38 16.71
N VAL A 229 0.55 -8.08 17.63
CA VAL A 229 0.51 -8.77 18.95
C VAL A 229 0.31 -10.27 18.80
N ALA A 230 -0.40 -10.71 17.76
CA ALA A 230 -0.61 -12.13 17.46
C ALA A 230 0.70 -12.85 17.06
N ASN A 231 1.70 -12.12 16.58
CA ASN A 231 2.99 -12.65 16.15
C ASN A 231 4.11 -11.66 16.57
N PRO A 232 4.70 -11.83 17.74
CA PRO A 232 5.68 -10.88 18.29
C PRO A 232 6.92 -10.69 17.38
N GLU A 233 7.25 -11.70 16.57
CA GLU A 233 8.34 -11.64 15.59
C GLU A 233 8.17 -10.49 14.56
N TYR A 234 6.92 -10.12 14.25
CA TYR A 234 6.63 -9.04 13.29
C TYR A 234 6.34 -7.68 13.95
N SER A 235 6.51 -7.56 15.27
CA SER A 235 6.18 -6.33 16.01
C SER A 235 7.05 -5.14 15.59
N SER A 236 8.33 -5.36 15.35
CA SER A 236 9.29 -4.34 14.87
C SER A 236 8.94 -3.85 13.46
N LEU A 237 8.64 -4.77 12.54
CA LEU A 237 8.18 -4.44 11.20
C LEU A 237 6.87 -3.64 11.24
N ALA A 238 5.90 -4.09 12.04
CA ALA A 238 4.62 -3.40 12.15
C ALA A 238 4.79 -1.97 12.68
N ALA A 239 5.68 -1.75 13.65
CA ALA A 239 5.98 -0.43 14.18
C ALA A 239 6.66 0.47 13.13
N GLN A 240 7.61 -0.08 12.38
CA GLN A 240 8.28 0.64 11.28
C GLN A 240 7.29 1.00 10.17
N VAL A 241 6.54 0.02 9.66
CA VAL A 241 5.52 0.23 8.62
C VAL A 241 4.48 1.26 9.08
N ALA A 242 4.06 1.25 10.34
CA ALA A 242 3.13 2.23 10.89
C ALA A 242 3.72 3.65 10.88
N THR A 243 5.02 3.79 11.15
CA THR A 243 5.72 5.09 11.15
C THR A 243 5.88 5.63 9.75
N ASP A 244 6.34 4.81 8.81
CA ASP A 244 6.60 5.23 7.43
C ASP A 244 5.30 5.41 6.65
N PHE A 245 4.27 4.61 6.94
CA PHE A 245 2.91 4.86 6.49
C PHE A 245 2.42 6.23 6.97
N GLN A 246 2.63 6.58 8.25
CA GLN A 246 2.25 7.89 8.78
C GLN A 246 2.96 9.03 8.05
N ALA A 247 4.27 8.92 7.80
CA ALA A 247 5.04 9.92 7.08
C ALA A 247 4.53 10.13 5.65
N ALA A 248 4.25 9.02 4.94
CA ALA A 248 3.67 9.07 3.59
C ALA A 248 2.29 9.74 3.59
N VAL A 249 1.44 9.40 4.56
CA VAL A 249 0.09 9.98 4.69
C VAL A 249 0.13 11.46 5.03
N LEU A 250 1.00 11.88 5.96
CA LEU A 250 1.12 13.29 6.34
C LEU A 250 1.49 14.16 5.15
N THR A 251 2.29 13.65 4.21
CA THR A 251 2.61 14.35 2.96
C THR A 251 1.35 14.64 2.14
N TRP A 252 0.45 13.66 1.97
CA TRP A 252 -0.78 13.82 1.20
C TRP A 252 -1.84 14.65 1.92
N LEU A 253 -1.96 14.48 3.24
CA LEU A 253 -2.83 15.34 4.06
C LEU A 253 -2.34 16.78 4.07
N GLY A 254 -1.03 17.01 4.12
CA GLY A 254 -0.43 18.33 4.01
C GLY A 254 -0.77 19.01 2.67
N LEU A 255 -0.67 18.27 1.56
CA LEU A 255 -1.06 18.78 0.24
C LEU A 255 -2.55 19.14 0.20
N LEU A 256 -3.43 18.28 0.73
CA LEU A 256 -4.86 18.56 0.82
C LEU A 256 -5.14 19.77 1.72
N ALA A 257 -4.40 19.93 2.83
CA ALA A 257 -4.51 21.09 3.72
C ALA A 257 -4.15 22.40 3.01
N VAL A 258 -3.07 22.39 2.21
CA VAL A 258 -2.69 23.55 1.39
C VAL A 258 -3.80 23.91 0.42
N VAL A 259 -4.37 22.93 -0.30
CA VAL A 259 -5.51 23.16 -1.21
C VAL A 259 -6.71 23.75 -0.46
N ALA A 260 -7.04 23.19 0.72
CA ALA A 260 -8.14 23.70 1.54
C ALA A 260 -7.90 25.17 1.97
N ILE A 261 -6.70 25.50 2.42
CA ILE A 261 -6.32 26.87 2.82
C ILE A 261 -6.44 27.83 1.63
N VAL A 262 -5.92 27.46 0.46
CA VAL A 262 -6.01 28.28 -0.75
C VAL A 262 -7.47 28.54 -1.12
N LEU A 263 -8.33 27.53 -1.07
CA LEU A 263 -9.76 27.68 -1.35
C LEU A 263 -10.44 28.63 -0.33
N TRP A 264 -10.08 28.55 0.95
CA TRP A 264 -10.58 29.46 1.98
C TRP A 264 -10.11 30.88 1.78
N VAL A 265 -8.85 31.10 1.41
CA VAL A 265 -8.31 32.44 1.08
C VAL A 265 -9.05 33.04 -0.13
N ILE A 266 -9.21 32.27 -1.20
CA ILE A 266 -9.97 32.73 -2.38
C ILE A 266 -11.42 33.08 -1.98
N ARG A 267 -12.06 32.27 -1.14
CA ARG A 267 -13.40 32.51 -0.65
C ARG A 267 -13.50 33.82 0.15
N LEU A 268 -12.52 34.14 0.99
CA LEU A 268 -12.48 35.35 1.81
C LEU A 268 -12.20 36.62 0.98
N LEU A 269 -11.42 36.49 -0.11
CA LEU A 269 -11.10 37.58 -1.00
C LEU A 269 -12.20 37.87 -2.03
N SER A 270 -12.98 36.86 -2.42
CA SER A 270 -14.03 36.94 -3.43
C SER A 270 -15.12 38.00 -3.18
N PRO A 271 -15.66 38.18 -1.95
CA PRO A 271 -16.66 39.24 -1.68
C PRO A 271 -16.10 40.68 -1.77
N ARG A 272 -14.77 40.85 -1.56
CA ARG A 272 -14.13 42.18 -1.63
C ARG A 272 -13.94 42.68 -3.07
N LEU A 273 -13.83 41.74 -4.05
CA LEU A 273 -13.70 42.07 -5.46
C LEU A 273 -15.05 42.44 -6.12
N SER A 274 -16.16 41.88 -5.62
CA SER A 274 -17.51 42.20 -6.11
C SER A 274 -18.02 43.57 -5.66
N SER A 275 -17.53 44.11 -4.53
CA SER A 275 -17.91 45.40 -3.99
C SER A 275 -17.25 46.62 -4.70
N ARG A 276 -16.30 46.36 -5.62
CA ARG A 276 -15.60 47.42 -6.37
C ARG A 276 -16.10 47.61 -7.83
N ARG A 277 -17.14 46.91 -8.24
CA ARG A 277 -17.88 47.14 -9.47
C ARG A 277 -19.28 47.63 -9.16
#